data_729dbba78b4eea6c562ddb4b90c67383
#
_entry.id   729dbba78b4eea6c562ddb4b90c67383
#
_cell.length_a   1.000
_cell.length_b   1.000
_cell.length_c   1.000
_cell.angle_alpha   90.00
_cell.angle_beta   90.00
_cell.angle_gamma   90.00
#
_symmetry.space_group_name_H-M   'P 1'
#
loop_
_entity.id
_entity.type
_entity.pdbx_description
1 polymer ?
#
loop_
_entity_poly.entity_id
_entity_poly.type
_entity_poly.pdbx_seq_one_letter_code
_entity_poly.pdbx_strand_id
1 'polypeptide(L)'
;MEPRDGHAACPVCGRLDDAVLGPLFIVTGASCSGKTAVLAPLARRLSGRCITFDADVLLDSAGALSGGQPIIWPAFLDAWLAVAHGVAQSGMPTVLLGPFIPDHLEDLPARRWTGDIHFFALDCPDELRRARINARPPWRSRDTDEQVEFGQWLRRNIPDRFDTSNGTPDDTATAIVSWLDRHLAEQPRRAG
;
A
#
# COMPACT_ATOMS: atom_id res chain seq x y z
N MET A 1 -9.93 -19.72 9.20
CA MET A 1 -9.69 -20.51 7.96
C MET A 1 -8.20 -20.68 7.78
N GLU A 2 -7.77 -21.82 7.24
CA GLU A 2 -6.35 -22.11 6.96
C GLU A 2 -6.17 -22.27 5.44
N PRO A 3 -5.12 -21.71 4.82
CA PRO A 3 -4.85 -21.90 3.40
C PRO A 3 -4.30 -23.32 3.16
N ARG A 4 -4.87 -24.02 2.19
CA ARG A 4 -4.39 -25.31 1.70
C ARG A 4 -4.53 -25.35 0.18
N ASP A 5 -3.41 -25.39 -0.52
CA ASP A 5 -3.34 -25.59 -1.99
C ASP A 5 -4.32 -24.71 -2.80
N GLY A 6 -4.38 -23.40 -2.48
CA GLY A 6 -5.27 -22.43 -3.13
C GLY A 6 -6.72 -22.44 -2.59
N HIS A 7 -7.00 -23.21 -1.55
CA HIS A 7 -8.30 -23.25 -0.88
C HIS A 7 -8.22 -22.71 0.55
N ALA A 8 -9.36 -22.28 1.05
CA ALA A 8 -9.54 -21.87 2.45
C ALA A 8 -10.22 -23.01 3.20
N ALA A 9 -9.50 -23.68 4.12
CA ALA A 9 -10.04 -24.76 4.93
C ALA A 9 -10.72 -24.22 6.20
N CYS A 10 -11.96 -24.66 6.45
CA CYS A 10 -12.61 -24.37 7.73
C CYS A 10 -11.96 -25.21 8.85
N PRO A 11 -11.45 -24.59 9.93
CA PRO A 11 -10.78 -25.30 11.01
C PRO A 11 -11.73 -26.18 11.84
N VAL A 12 -13.05 -25.97 11.72
CA VAL A 12 -14.06 -26.71 12.50
C VAL A 12 -14.54 -27.96 11.77
N CYS A 13 -14.87 -27.85 10.47
CA CYS A 13 -15.47 -28.94 9.71
C CYS A 13 -14.61 -29.45 8.55
N GLY A 14 -13.47 -28.84 8.29
CA GLY A 14 -12.56 -29.21 7.19
C GLY A 14 -13.06 -28.86 5.78
N ARG A 15 -14.22 -28.22 5.64
CA ARG A 15 -14.75 -27.79 4.33
C ARG A 15 -13.70 -26.90 3.64
N LEU A 16 -13.49 -27.17 2.37
CA LEU A 16 -12.64 -26.36 1.50
C LEU A 16 -13.53 -25.46 0.64
N ASP A 17 -13.20 -24.17 0.64
CA ASP A 17 -13.76 -23.20 -0.28
C ASP A 17 -12.60 -22.57 -1.06
N ASP A 18 -12.84 -22.11 -2.29
CA ASP A 18 -11.80 -21.43 -3.07
C ASP A 18 -11.32 -20.18 -2.36
N ALA A 19 -10.01 -20.05 -2.17
CA ALA A 19 -9.44 -18.86 -1.59
C ALA A 19 -9.45 -17.71 -2.61
N VAL A 20 -10.12 -16.61 -2.29
CA VAL A 20 -10.09 -15.43 -3.12
C VAL A 20 -8.83 -14.63 -2.78
N LEU A 21 -7.76 -14.85 -3.56
CA LEU A 21 -6.52 -14.11 -3.45
C LEU A 21 -6.55 -12.95 -4.46
N GLY A 22 -6.94 -11.76 -3.99
CA GLY A 22 -6.94 -10.56 -4.81
C GLY A 22 -5.56 -9.90 -4.87
N PRO A 23 -5.22 -9.19 -5.96
CA PRO A 23 -4.00 -8.42 -6.03
C PRO A 23 -4.04 -7.24 -5.07
N LEU A 24 -2.87 -6.90 -4.54
CA LEU A 24 -2.65 -5.71 -3.72
C LEU A 24 -1.71 -4.75 -4.46
N PHE A 25 -2.16 -3.53 -4.67
CA PHE A 25 -1.38 -2.47 -5.28
C PHE A 25 -0.89 -1.50 -4.21
N ILE A 26 0.41 -1.41 -4.01
CA ILE A 26 1.01 -0.54 -3.02
C ILE A 26 1.61 0.69 -3.70
N VAL A 27 1.10 1.86 -3.35
CA VAL A 27 1.69 3.14 -3.72
C VAL A 27 2.58 3.60 -2.57
N THR A 28 3.88 3.28 -2.69
CA THR A 28 4.87 3.59 -1.66
C THR A 28 5.54 4.95 -1.90
N GLY A 29 6.27 5.41 -0.92
CA GLY A 29 7.04 6.66 -1.03
C GLY A 29 7.46 7.17 0.33
N ALA A 30 8.63 7.78 0.39
CA ALA A 30 9.11 8.46 1.59
C ALA A 30 8.19 9.63 1.98
N SER A 31 8.41 10.19 3.14
CA SER A 31 7.67 11.38 3.58
C SER A 31 7.77 12.51 2.55
N CYS A 32 6.68 13.25 2.38
CA CYS A 32 6.56 14.36 1.43
C CYS A 32 6.67 13.98 -0.07
N SER A 33 6.55 12.70 -0.42
CA SER A 33 6.50 12.24 -1.83
C SER A 33 5.14 12.49 -2.51
N GLY A 34 4.13 13.01 -1.82
CA GLY A 34 2.82 13.31 -2.42
C GLY A 34 1.72 12.27 -2.19
N LYS A 35 1.94 11.19 -1.43
CA LYS A 35 0.93 10.15 -1.17
C LYS A 35 -0.43 10.69 -0.73
N THR A 36 -0.45 11.51 0.32
CA THR A 36 -1.70 12.09 0.82
C THR A 36 -2.36 13.04 -0.19
N ALA A 37 -1.57 13.77 -0.98
CA ALA A 37 -2.11 14.68 -1.99
C ALA A 37 -2.81 13.94 -3.15
N VAL A 38 -2.30 12.77 -3.53
CA VAL A 38 -2.86 11.97 -4.62
C VAL A 38 -4.06 11.12 -4.19
N LEU A 39 -4.29 10.90 -2.91
CA LEU A 39 -5.33 9.99 -2.42
C LEU A 39 -6.72 10.30 -2.99
N ALA A 40 -7.18 11.54 -2.85
CA ALA A 40 -8.53 11.92 -3.30
C ALA A 40 -8.70 11.85 -4.82
N PRO A 41 -7.81 12.39 -5.68
CA PRO A 41 -7.92 12.22 -7.12
C PRO A 41 -7.81 10.74 -7.55
N LEU A 42 -6.97 9.94 -6.90
CA LEU A 42 -6.83 8.52 -7.19
C LEU A 42 -8.11 7.75 -6.84
N ALA A 43 -8.66 7.95 -5.64
CA ALA A 43 -9.89 7.30 -5.21
C ALA A 43 -11.08 7.62 -6.15
N ARG A 44 -11.19 8.87 -6.64
CA ARG A 44 -12.21 9.20 -7.62
C ARG A 44 -12.04 8.46 -8.95
N ARG A 45 -10.81 8.33 -9.46
CA ARG A 45 -10.52 7.65 -10.73
C ARG A 45 -10.70 6.13 -10.64
N LEU A 46 -10.52 5.56 -9.46
CA LEU A 46 -10.64 4.13 -9.20
C LEU A 46 -12.00 3.72 -8.62
N SER A 47 -12.95 4.67 -8.49
CA SER A 47 -14.29 4.40 -7.98
C SER A 47 -14.97 3.27 -8.76
N GLY A 48 -15.51 2.28 -8.04
CA GLY A 48 -16.13 1.09 -8.63
C GLY A 48 -15.15 0.06 -9.21
N ARG A 49 -13.84 0.32 -9.15
CA ARG A 49 -12.79 -0.57 -9.69
C ARG A 49 -11.85 -1.11 -8.63
N CYS A 50 -11.50 -0.29 -7.65
CA CYS A 50 -10.60 -0.65 -6.56
C CYS A 50 -11.06 0.07 -5.28
N ILE A 51 -10.70 -0.49 -4.13
CA ILE A 51 -10.80 0.22 -2.86
C ILE A 51 -9.44 0.83 -2.53
N THR A 52 -9.44 2.13 -2.22
CA THR A 52 -8.21 2.90 -1.98
C THR A 52 -8.13 3.31 -0.51
N PHE A 53 -7.00 3.03 0.13
CA PHE A 53 -6.72 3.40 1.52
C PHE A 53 -5.44 4.22 1.65
N ASP A 54 -5.42 5.15 2.60
CA ASP A 54 -4.19 5.68 3.20
C ASP A 54 -3.90 4.86 4.47
N ALA A 55 -2.72 4.26 4.54
CA ALA A 55 -2.36 3.42 5.67
C ALA A 55 -2.31 4.20 6.99
N ASP A 56 -2.04 5.50 6.93
CA ASP A 56 -1.95 6.35 8.11
C ASP A 56 -3.29 6.47 8.85
N VAL A 57 -4.43 6.16 8.21
CA VAL A 57 -5.76 6.19 8.85
C VAL A 57 -5.87 5.27 10.09
N LEU A 58 -5.09 4.21 10.15
CA LEU A 58 -5.06 3.30 11.30
C LEU A 58 -3.97 3.62 12.31
N LEU A 59 -3.07 4.58 12.06
CA LEU A 59 -1.95 4.86 12.95
C LEU A 59 -2.40 5.33 14.33
N ASP A 60 -3.34 6.27 14.39
CA ASP A 60 -3.87 6.79 15.66
C ASP A 60 -4.60 5.69 16.43
N SER A 61 -5.39 4.86 15.72
CA SER A 61 -6.10 3.73 16.32
C SER A 61 -5.14 2.66 16.82
N ALA A 62 -4.09 2.35 16.06
CA ALA A 62 -3.06 1.40 16.47
C ALA A 62 -2.31 1.90 17.71
N GLY A 63 -1.98 3.20 17.77
CA GLY A 63 -1.39 3.83 18.95
C GLY A 63 -2.29 3.77 20.18
N ALA A 64 -3.58 4.01 20.02
CA ALA A 64 -4.57 3.90 21.10
C ALA A 64 -4.70 2.44 21.59
N LEU A 65 -4.78 1.47 20.69
CA LEU A 65 -4.89 0.04 21.02
C LEU A 65 -3.63 -0.49 21.70
N SER A 66 -2.45 0.08 21.41
CA SER A 66 -1.20 -0.29 22.07
C SER A 66 -1.04 0.29 23.48
N GLY A 67 -2.04 1.04 23.97
CA GLY A 67 -1.97 1.69 25.28
C GLY A 67 -0.88 2.78 25.37
N GLY A 68 -0.57 3.43 24.26
CA GLY A 68 0.49 4.44 24.17
C GLY A 68 1.90 3.88 23.99
N GLN A 69 2.04 2.56 23.83
CA GLN A 69 3.29 1.94 23.45
C GLN A 69 3.62 2.21 21.97
N PRO A 70 4.89 2.16 21.56
CA PRO A 70 5.27 2.24 20.16
C PRO A 70 4.51 1.22 19.30
N ILE A 71 4.13 1.63 18.10
CA ILE A 71 3.46 0.75 17.13
C ILE A 71 4.39 -0.41 16.77
N ILE A 72 3.88 -1.62 16.88
CA ILE A 72 4.58 -2.83 16.41
C ILE A 72 4.37 -2.92 14.90
N TRP A 73 5.33 -2.42 14.13
CA TRP A 73 5.24 -2.30 12.67
C TRP A 73 4.86 -3.61 11.96
N PRO A 74 5.42 -4.78 12.26
CA PRO A 74 4.99 -6.02 11.62
C PRO A 74 3.50 -6.31 11.83
N ALA A 75 2.98 -6.11 13.05
CA ALA A 75 1.56 -6.33 13.33
C ALA A 75 0.67 -5.31 12.61
N PHE A 76 1.10 -4.06 12.49
CA PHE A 76 0.41 -3.03 11.74
C PHE A 76 0.35 -3.37 10.23
N LEU A 77 1.45 -3.82 9.66
CA LEU A 77 1.53 -4.23 8.26
C LEU A 77 0.67 -5.48 8.00
N ASP A 78 0.72 -6.46 8.90
CA ASP A 78 -0.09 -7.68 8.82
C ASP A 78 -1.59 -7.38 8.87
N ALA A 79 -2.01 -6.43 9.70
CA ALA A 79 -3.39 -5.96 9.75
C ALA A 79 -3.84 -5.38 8.41
N TRP A 80 -2.99 -4.63 7.70
CA TRP A 80 -3.30 -4.12 6.37
C TRP A 80 -3.41 -5.22 5.32
N LEU A 81 -2.58 -6.25 5.38
CA LEU A 81 -2.73 -7.42 4.51
C LEU A 81 -4.07 -8.15 4.77
N ALA A 82 -4.46 -8.28 6.05
CA ALA A 82 -5.76 -8.85 6.41
C ALA A 82 -6.94 -8.01 5.90
N VAL A 83 -6.84 -6.67 5.96
CA VAL A 83 -7.85 -5.76 5.38
C VAL A 83 -7.92 -5.94 3.87
N ALA A 84 -6.78 -5.99 3.17
CA ALA A 84 -6.73 -6.21 1.73
C ALA A 84 -7.36 -7.56 1.32
N HIS A 85 -7.11 -8.62 2.10
CA HIS A 85 -7.78 -9.90 1.92
C HIS A 85 -9.31 -9.77 2.09
N GLY A 86 -9.78 -9.09 3.14
CA GLY A 86 -11.20 -8.84 3.35
C GLY A 86 -11.86 -8.12 2.17
N VAL A 87 -11.19 -7.14 1.59
CA VAL A 87 -11.65 -6.42 0.38
C VAL A 87 -11.70 -7.38 -0.82
N ALA A 88 -10.69 -8.23 -0.98
CA ALA A 88 -10.64 -9.19 -2.08
C ALA A 88 -11.83 -10.18 -2.06
N GLN A 89 -12.39 -10.51 -0.89
CA GLN A 89 -13.59 -11.31 -0.78
C GLN A 89 -14.83 -10.67 -1.44
N SER A 90 -14.84 -9.35 -1.61
CA SER A 90 -15.89 -8.64 -2.36
C SER A 90 -15.60 -8.52 -3.86
N GLY A 91 -14.54 -9.18 -4.35
CA GLY A 91 -14.13 -9.14 -5.77
C GLY A 91 -13.40 -7.86 -6.17
N MET A 92 -13.04 -7.01 -5.22
CA MET A 92 -12.37 -5.73 -5.49
C MET A 92 -10.88 -5.81 -5.14
N PRO A 93 -9.97 -5.33 -6.01
CA PRO A 93 -8.58 -5.14 -5.64
C PRO A 93 -8.41 -3.95 -4.69
N THR A 94 -7.34 -4.00 -3.89
CA THR A 94 -6.98 -2.93 -2.95
C THR A 94 -5.82 -2.11 -3.48
N VAL A 95 -5.91 -0.79 -3.35
CA VAL A 95 -4.80 0.16 -3.52
C VAL A 95 -4.48 0.76 -2.15
N LEU A 96 -3.27 0.53 -1.66
CA LEU A 96 -2.84 0.95 -0.33
C LEU A 96 -1.68 1.94 -0.45
N LEU A 97 -1.89 3.16 0.06
CA LEU A 97 -0.85 4.20 0.10
C LEU A 97 -0.15 4.15 1.45
N GLY A 98 1.18 3.98 1.47
CA GLY A 98 1.94 3.93 2.72
C GLY A 98 3.44 3.71 2.49
N PRO A 99 4.28 3.74 3.53
CA PRO A 99 5.72 3.56 3.41
C PRO A 99 6.12 2.07 3.39
N PHE A 100 5.40 1.25 2.63
CA PHE A 100 5.64 -0.19 2.54
C PHE A 100 6.74 -0.52 1.55
N ILE A 101 7.49 -1.58 1.85
CA ILE A 101 8.48 -2.17 0.95
C ILE A 101 8.28 -3.69 0.89
N PRO A 102 8.73 -4.36 -0.20
CA PRO A 102 8.53 -5.81 -0.35
C PRO A 102 9.00 -6.61 0.87
N ASP A 103 10.24 -6.40 1.30
CA ASP A 103 10.88 -7.16 2.39
C ASP A 103 10.10 -7.12 3.72
N HIS A 104 9.29 -6.10 3.94
CA HIS A 104 8.49 -5.98 5.15
C HIS A 104 7.22 -6.84 5.14
N LEU A 105 6.83 -7.40 4.00
CA LEU A 105 5.54 -8.06 3.82
C LEU A 105 5.65 -9.59 3.65
N GLU A 106 6.80 -10.09 3.18
CA GLU A 106 6.93 -11.49 2.74
C GLU A 106 6.68 -12.51 3.87
N ASP A 107 7.18 -12.24 5.08
CA ASP A 107 7.10 -13.17 6.21
C ASP A 107 5.89 -12.93 7.12
N LEU A 108 4.97 -12.03 6.73
CA LEU A 108 3.80 -11.73 7.55
C LEU A 108 2.74 -12.82 7.47
N PRO A 109 2.05 -13.16 8.59
CA PRO A 109 1.03 -14.20 8.63
C PRO A 109 -0.08 -14.05 7.60
N ALA A 110 -0.57 -12.81 7.36
CA ALA A 110 -1.63 -12.54 6.40
C ALA A 110 -1.16 -12.52 4.94
N ARG A 111 0.17 -12.53 4.67
CA ARG A 111 0.71 -12.58 3.30
C ARG A 111 0.16 -13.76 2.48
N ARG A 112 -0.04 -14.89 3.12
CA ARG A 112 -0.61 -16.12 2.53
C ARG A 112 -2.03 -15.95 1.98
N TRP A 113 -2.75 -14.91 2.40
CA TRP A 113 -4.11 -14.58 1.96
C TRP A 113 -4.15 -13.50 0.90
N THR A 114 -2.99 -12.99 0.48
CA THR A 114 -2.86 -11.92 -0.50
C THR A 114 -2.31 -12.53 -1.80
N GLY A 115 -2.86 -12.15 -2.93
CA GLY A 115 -2.33 -12.51 -4.24
C GLY A 115 -1.02 -11.75 -4.55
N ASP A 116 -0.80 -11.45 -5.82
CA ASP A 116 0.36 -10.68 -6.24
C ASP A 116 0.36 -9.29 -5.59
N ILE A 117 1.50 -8.86 -5.09
CA ILE A 117 1.70 -7.52 -4.54
C ILE A 117 2.54 -6.71 -5.51
N HIS A 118 1.98 -5.63 -6.01
CA HIS A 118 2.62 -4.72 -6.96
C HIS A 118 2.99 -3.41 -6.25
N PHE A 119 4.18 -2.88 -6.56
CA PHE A 119 4.69 -1.66 -5.94
C PHE A 119 4.87 -0.56 -6.96
N PHE A 120 4.43 0.65 -6.62
CA PHE A 120 4.65 1.88 -7.37
C PHE A 120 5.18 2.96 -6.43
N ALA A 121 6.35 3.53 -6.72
CA ALA A 121 6.96 4.51 -5.84
C ALA A 121 6.64 5.95 -6.29
N LEU A 122 6.19 6.77 -5.36
CA LEU A 122 6.16 8.22 -5.52
C LEU A 122 7.47 8.81 -5.00
N ASP A 123 8.13 9.60 -5.82
CA ASP A 123 9.42 10.18 -5.50
C ASP A 123 9.47 11.68 -5.80
N CYS A 124 10.51 12.33 -5.34
CA CYS A 124 10.91 13.69 -5.70
C CYS A 124 12.41 13.86 -5.38
N PRO A 125 13.09 14.85 -5.99
CA PRO A 125 14.48 15.17 -5.67
C PRO A 125 14.73 15.37 -4.18
N ASP A 126 15.93 15.00 -3.70
CA ASP A 126 16.26 15.00 -2.27
C ASP A 126 16.20 16.40 -1.68
N GLU A 127 16.65 17.44 -2.40
CA GLU A 127 16.56 18.83 -1.96
C GLU A 127 15.10 19.28 -1.78
N LEU A 128 14.23 18.91 -2.72
CA LEU A 128 12.82 19.23 -2.63
C LEU A 128 12.16 18.50 -1.46
N ARG A 129 12.54 17.23 -1.22
CA ARG A 129 12.08 16.45 -0.06
C ARG A 129 12.50 17.13 1.24
N ARG A 130 13.78 17.54 1.38
CA ARG A 130 14.29 18.27 2.52
C ARG A 130 13.52 19.57 2.77
N ALA A 131 13.30 20.34 1.73
CA ALA A 131 12.54 21.60 1.82
C ALA A 131 11.09 21.35 2.29
N ARG A 132 10.41 20.34 1.71
CA ARG A 132 9.04 19.99 2.08
C ARG A 132 8.92 19.46 3.51
N ILE A 133 9.88 18.67 4.00
CA ILE A 133 9.92 18.18 5.38
C ILE A 133 10.13 19.35 6.36
N ASN A 134 11.07 20.24 6.07
CA ASN A 134 11.37 21.38 6.92
C ASN A 134 10.21 22.39 7.01
N ALA A 135 9.39 22.46 5.96
CA ALA A 135 8.18 23.29 5.95
C ALA A 135 7.00 22.69 6.74
N ARG A 136 7.11 21.46 7.26
CA ARG A 136 6.05 20.83 8.04
C ARG A 136 5.85 21.51 9.40
N PRO A 137 4.62 21.42 9.95
CA PRO A 137 4.37 21.83 11.32
C PRO A 137 5.29 21.13 12.32
N PRO A 138 5.66 21.79 13.45
CA PRO A 138 6.62 21.27 14.43
C PRO A 138 6.22 19.93 15.08
N TRP A 139 4.94 19.61 15.10
CA TRP A 139 4.41 18.38 15.68
C TRP A 139 4.58 17.12 14.77
N ARG A 140 4.98 17.33 13.51
CA ARG A 140 5.33 16.23 12.59
C ARG A 140 6.82 15.91 12.69
N SER A 141 7.17 14.61 12.60
CA SER A 141 8.57 14.19 12.53
C SER A 141 9.30 14.92 11.40
N ARG A 142 10.52 15.40 11.71
CA ARG A 142 11.42 16.09 10.79
C ARG A 142 12.72 15.32 10.56
N ASP A 143 12.70 14.01 10.76
CA ASP A 143 13.86 13.18 10.42
C ASP A 143 14.05 13.17 8.90
N THR A 144 14.84 14.15 8.48
CA THR A 144 15.05 14.46 7.06
C THR A 144 15.99 13.46 6.42
N ASP A 145 17.02 13.03 7.16
CA ASP A 145 18.06 12.16 6.59
C ASP A 145 17.52 10.74 6.39
N GLU A 146 16.81 10.17 7.37
CA GLU A 146 16.10 8.90 7.23
C GLU A 146 15.16 8.91 6.01
N GLN A 147 14.39 9.97 5.82
CA GLN A 147 13.44 10.06 4.73
C GLN A 147 14.11 10.25 3.36
N VAL A 148 15.28 10.87 3.30
CA VAL A 148 16.10 10.95 2.08
C VAL A 148 16.69 9.59 1.76
N GLU A 149 17.29 8.90 2.73
CA GLU A 149 17.83 7.55 2.57
C GLU A 149 16.76 6.57 2.10
N PHE A 150 15.56 6.64 2.69
CA PHE A 150 14.43 5.82 2.26
C PHE A 150 14.00 6.14 0.82
N GLY A 151 13.94 7.41 0.42
CA GLY A 151 13.68 7.79 -0.97
C GLY A 151 14.72 7.24 -1.95
N GLN A 152 16.00 7.30 -1.57
CA GLN A 152 17.10 6.75 -2.37
C GLN A 152 17.02 5.22 -2.46
N TRP A 153 16.63 4.54 -1.37
CA TRP A 153 16.40 3.10 -1.39
C TRP A 153 15.28 2.73 -2.37
N LEU A 154 14.15 3.45 -2.31
CA LEU A 154 13.02 3.22 -3.22
C LEU A 154 13.42 3.39 -4.69
N ARG A 155 14.23 4.40 -5.02
CA ARG A 155 14.74 4.61 -6.40
C ARG A 155 15.56 3.43 -6.93
N ARG A 156 16.31 2.76 -6.05
CA ARG A 156 17.15 1.62 -6.42
C ARG A 156 16.36 0.31 -6.52
N ASN A 157 15.30 0.16 -5.72
CA ASN A 157 14.65 -1.14 -5.53
C ASN A 157 13.25 -1.23 -6.14
N ILE A 158 12.56 -0.10 -6.39
CA ILE A 158 11.22 -0.09 -6.99
C ILE A 158 11.32 0.49 -8.41
N PRO A 159 11.20 -0.35 -9.45
CA PRO A 159 11.35 0.10 -10.85
C PRO A 159 10.19 0.99 -11.31
N ASP A 160 8.95 0.64 -10.95
CA ASP A 160 7.77 1.45 -11.27
C ASP A 160 7.70 2.65 -10.34
N ARG A 161 7.91 3.84 -10.88
CA ARG A 161 7.94 5.07 -10.08
C ARG A 161 7.48 6.29 -10.87
N PHE A 162 7.10 7.34 -10.14
CA PHE A 162 6.71 8.63 -10.69
C PHE A 162 7.35 9.78 -9.90
N ASP A 163 7.94 10.73 -10.61
CA ASP A 163 8.48 11.96 -10.03
C ASP A 163 7.36 12.99 -9.85
N THR A 164 7.09 13.34 -8.59
CA THR A 164 6.05 14.29 -8.19
C THR A 164 6.55 15.72 -8.08
N SER A 165 7.75 16.02 -8.59
CA SER A 165 8.34 17.37 -8.47
C SER A 165 7.65 18.42 -9.35
N ASN A 166 7.20 18.02 -10.56
CA ASN A 166 6.72 18.92 -11.59
C ASN A 166 5.28 18.63 -12.05
N GLY A 167 4.56 17.73 -11.39
CA GLY A 167 3.20 17.36 -11.75
C GLY A 167 2.17 17.79 -10.71
N THR A 168 0.92 17.76 -11.12
CA THR A 168 -0.22 17.90 -10.21
C THR A 168 -0.55 16.55 -9.55
N PRO A 169 -1.32 16.54 -8.44
CA PRO A 169 -1.86 15.30 -7.90
C PRO A 169 -2.71 14.50 -8.91
N ASP A 170 -3.36 15.17 -9.84
CA ASP A 170 -4.14 14.53 -10.91
C ASP A 170 -3.24 13.84 -11.95
N ASP A 171 -2.10 14.41 -12.31
CA ASP A 171 -1.10 13.76 -13.18
C ASP A 171 -0.53 12.52 -12.52
N THR A 172 -0.22 12.61 -11.22
CA THR A 172 0.24 11.49 -10.42
C THR A 172 -0.82 10.38 -10.37
N ALA A 173 -2.09 10.72 -10.13
CA ALA A 173 -3.18 9.75 -10.14
C ALA A 173 -3.34 9.07 -11.50
N THR A 174 -3.19 9.81 -12.60
CA THR A 174 -3.23 9.26 -13.96
C THR A 174 -2.10 8.25 -14.19
N ALA A 175 -0.89 8.55 -13.75
CA ALA A 175 0.25 7.62 -13.85
C ALA A 175 0.01 6.33 -13.06
N ILE A 176 -0.51 6.43 -11.82
CA ILE A 176 -0.85 5.27 -10.98
C ILE A 176 -1.94 4.43 -11.64
N VAL A 177 -3.00 5.04 -12.15
CA VAL A 177 -4.09 4.32 -12.85
C VAL A 177 -3.55 3.58 -14.07
N SER A 178 -2.72 4.22 -14.89
CA SER A 178 -2.12 3.60 -16.07
C SER A 178 -1.22 2.41 -15.71
N TRP A 179 -0.47 2.51 -14.62
CA TRP A 179 0.33 1.41 -14.09
C TRP A 179 -0.56 0.25 -13.62
N LEU A 180 -1.59 0.54 -12.84
CA LEU A 180 -2.53 -0.43 -12.31
C LEU A 180 -3.26 -1.16 -13.45
N ASP A 181 -3.68 -0.45 -14.51
CA ASP A 181 -4.39 -1.03 -15.65
C ASP A 181 -3.53 -2.06 -16.39
N ARG A 182 -2.21 -1.85 -16.51
CA ARG A 182 -1.30 -2.85 -17.10
C ARG A 182 -1.32 -4.15 -16.30
N HIS A 183 -1.17 -4.08 -14.98
CA HIS A 183 -1.16 -5.28 -14.13
C HIS A 183 -2.51 -5.99 -14.06
N LEU A 184 -3.62 -5.25 -14.06
CA LEU A 184 -4.95 -5.87 -14.11
C LEU A 184 -5.25 -6.55 -15.45
N ALA A 185 -4.69 -6.03 -16.56
CA ALA A 185 -4.84 -6.66 -17.88
C ALA A 185 -4.06 -7.97 -18.03
N GLU A 186 -2.97 -8.12 -17.28
CA GLU A 186 -2.11 -9.31 -17.28
C GLU A 186 -2.69 -10.46 -16.44
N GLN A 187 -3.65 -10.18 -15.57
CA GLN A 187 -4.26 -11.22 -14.75
C GLN A 187 -5.24 -12.07 -15.56
N PRO A 188 -5.19 -13.40 -15.45
CA PRO A 188 -6.16 -14.27 -16.09
C PRO A 188 -7.56 -13.90 -15.59
N ARG A 189 -8.46 -13.60 -16.53
CA ARG A 189 -9.87 -13.36 -16.20
C ARG A 189 -10.40 -14.62 -15.53
N ARG A 190 -10.77 -14.53 -14.26
CA ARG A 190 -11.47 -15.61 -13.59
C ARG A 190 -12.77 -15.85 -14.36
N ALA A 191 -12.95 -17.07 -14.87
CA ALA A 191 -14.23 -17.49 -15.40
C ALA A 191 -15.26 -17.43 -14.25
N GLY A 192 -16.30 -16.62 -14.42
CA GLY A 192 -17.42 -16.49 -13.49
C GLY A 192 -18.27 -17.75 -13.44
#